data_2c74951e5be7577b77bdad9ac01e9c25
#
_entry.id   2c74951e5be7577b77bdad9ac01e9c25
#
_cell.length_a   1.000
_cell.length_b   1.000
_cell.length_c   1.000
_cell.angle_alpha   90.00
_cell.angle_beta   90.00
_cell.angle_gamma   90.00
#
_symmetry.space_group_name_H-M   'P 1'
#
loop_
_entity.id
_entity.type
_entity.pdbx_description
1 polymer ?
#
loop_
_entity_poly.entity_id
_entity_poly.type
_entity_poly.pdbx_seq_one_letter_code
_entity_poly.pdbx_strand_id
1 'polypeptide(L)'
;MKNDQVAFGIDIGGTNTKIGLFDARGTLISFRSVPTTKSSEPSLFIDQLAQECDHMVSSELSIHLGDPRIIGVGAGAPMANYFTGNIDNAPNLGWKNVPLRNLFQEKFKTHAVIENDANLAAVGEKKWGAGKDLSDFILITLGTGVGAGLILNNKLS
;
A
#
# COMPACT_ATOMS: atom_id res chain seq x y z
N MET A 1 -4.77 10.64 23.55
CA MET A 1 -5.10 9.28 23.07
C MET A 1 -5.10 9.13 21.53
N LYS A 2 -4.72 10.12 20.73
CA LYS A 2 -4.59 9.98 19.25
C LYS A 2 -3.13 9.77 18.76
N ASN A 3 -2.16 9.77 19.66
CA ASN A 3 -0.73 9.73 19.27
C ASN A 3 -0.16 8.32 19.06
N ASP A 4 -0.91 7.26 19.43
CA ASP A 4 -0.41 5.88 19.36
C ASP A 4 -0.98 5.10 18.16
N GLN A 5 -1.71 5.79 17.27
CA GLN A 5 -2.28 5.17 16.07
C GLN A 5 -1.21 5.04 14.99
N VAL A 6 -1.24 3.91 14.31
CA VAL A 6 -0.33 3.61 13.21
C VAL A 6 -1.08 3.05 12.00
N ALA A 7 -0.45 3.15 10.83
CA ALA A 7 -0.96 2.58 9.59
C ALA A 7 0.18 1.98 8.78
N PHE A 8 -0.13 0.97 7.98
CA PHE A 8 0.79 0.44 6.99
C PHE A 8 0.58 1.08 5.63
N GLY A 9 1.70 1.39 4.96
CA GLY A 9 1.75 1.68 3.53
C GLY A 9 2.54 0.57 2.83
N ILE A 10 1.95 -0.08 1.83
CA ILE A 10 2.55 -1.22 1.13
C ILE A 10 2.57 -0.91 -0.37
N ASP A 11 3.74 -1.04 -1.00
CA ASP A 11 3.94 -0.89 -2.44
C ASP A 11 4.33 -2.25 -3.02
N ILE A 12 3.38 -2.90 -3.71
CA ILE A 12 3.56 -4.22 -4.31
C ILE A 12 4.15 -4.06 -5.71
N GLY A 13 5.46 -4.07 -5.81
CA GLY A 13 6.16 -4.08 -7.09
C GLY A 13 6.34 -5.49 -7.66
N GLY A 14 6.71 -5.59 -8.94
CA GLY A 14 6.90 -6.89 -9.61
C GLY A 14 8.13 -7.67 -9.15
N THR A 15 9.07 -7.06 -8.46
CA THR A 15 10.32 -7.68 -7.96
C THR A 15 10.42 -7.60 -6.45
N ASN A 16 10.14 -6.44 -5.89
CA ASN A 16 10.16 -6.22 -4.45
C ASN A 16 8.89 -5.51 -4.01
N THR A 17 8.43 -5.86 -2.82
CA THR A 17 7.36 -5.16 -2.11
C THR A 17 7.98 -4.37 -0.97
N LYS A 18 7.62 -3.09 -0.89
CA LYS A 18 8.06 -2.17 0.15
C LYS A 18 6.95 -2.02 1.18
N ILE A 19 7.33 -2.02 2.45
CA ILE A 19 6.42 -1.90 3.59
C ILE A 19 6.92 -0.77 4.47
N GLY A 20 6.06 0.22 4.72
CA GLY A 20 6.29 1.28 5.69
C GLY A 20 5.27 1.23 6.81
N LEU A 21 5.73 1.38 8.04
CA LEU A 21 4.90 1.62 9.21
C LEU A 21 4.96 3.10 9.56
N PHE A 22 3.81 3.76 9.66
CA PHE A 22 3.72 5.20 9.87
C PHE A 22 2.89 5.53 11.11
N ASP A 23 3.27 6.61 11.80
CA ASP A 23 2.45 7.19 12.87
C ASP A 23 1.26 8.01 12.30
N ALA A 24 0.38 8.47 13.18
CA ALA A 24 -0.80 9.29 12.81
C ALA A 24 -0.44 10.63 12.15
N ARG A 25 0.82 11.08 12.21
CA ARG A 25 1.32 12.31 11.57
C ARG A 25 1.92 12.03 10.19
N GLY A 26 2.05 10.74 9.82
CA GLY A 26 2.69 10.32 8.58
C GLY A 26 4.21 10.19 8.70
N THR A 27 4.76 10.15 9.92
CA THR A 27 6.18 9.90 10.14
C THR A 27 6.47 8.42 9.98
N LEU A 28 7.48 8.08 9.20
CA LEU A 28 7.94 6.69 9.04
C LEU A 28 8.60 6.20 10.33
N ILE A 29 8.01 5.16 10.92
CA ILE A 29 8.53 4.49 12.13
C ILE A 29 9.52 3.40 11.73
N SER A 30 9.13 2.55 10.78
CA SER A 30 9.92 1.41 10.33
C SER A 30 9.68 1.12 8.86
N PHE A 31 10.69 0.53 8.20
CA PHE A 31 10.64 0.21 6.78
C PHE A 31 11.21 -1.19 6.53
N ARG A 32 10.58 -1.92 5.60
CA ARG A 32 11.06 -3.20 5.08
C ARG A 32 10.93 -3.24 3.56
N SER A 33 11.81 -4.01 2.94
CA SER A 33 11.70 -4.39 1.54
C SER A 33 11.87 -5.90 1.44
N VAL A 34 10.86 -6.58 0.91
CA VAL A 34 10.84 -8.03 0.77
C VAL A 34 10.70 -8.40 -0.70
N PRO A 35 11.27 -9.52 -1.16
CA PRO A 35 11.06 -10.01 -2.51
C PRO A 35 9.56 -10.27 -2.76
N THR A 36 9.05 -9.84 -3.91
CA THR A 36 7.69 -10.18 -4.33
C THR A 36 7.68 -11.60 -4.89
N THR A 37 7.03 -12.50 -4.19
CA THR A 37 6.86 -13.88 -4.64
C THR A 37 5.76 -13.92 -5.71
N LYS A 38 6.16 -14.23 -6.95
CA LYS A 38 5.21 -14.50 -8.03
C LYS A 38 4.59 -15.87 -7.80
N SER A 39 3.39 -15.90 -7.29
CA SER A 39 2.66 -17.14 -6.99
C SER A 39 1.33 -17.13 -7.71
N SER A 40 0.90 -18.33 -8.16
CA SER A 40 -0.48 -18.55 -8.59
C SER A 40 -1.48 -18.43 -7.43
N GLU A 41 -1.00 -18.39 -6.20
CA GLU A 41 -1.81 -18.23 -4.99
C GLU A 41 -1.47 -16.91 -4.27
N PRO A 42 -2.12 -15.80 -4.65
CA PRO A 42 -1.88 -14.48 -4.04
C PRO A 42 -2.06 -14.45 -2.53
N SER A 43 -2.96 -15.27 -1.98
CA SER A 43 -3.20 -15.38 -0.54
C SER A 43 -1.96 -15.75 0.25
N LEU A 44 -1.10 -16.65 -0.27
CA LEU A 44 0.14 -17.03 0.39
C LEU A 44 1.12 -15.87 0.49
N PHE A 45 1.21 -15.07 -0.57
CA PHE A 45 2.05 -13.87 -0.54
C PHE A 45 1.52 -12.83 0.46
N ILE A 46 0.19 -12.64 0.53
CA ILE A 46 -0.41 -11.73 1.51
C ILE A 46 -0.23 -12.25 2.95
N ASP A 47 -0.24 -13.58 3.17
CA ASP A 47 0.11 -14.18 4.46
C ASP A 47 1.56 -13.85 4.87
N GLN A 48 2.51 -13.95 3.94
CA GLN A 48 3.91 -13.56 4.18
C GLN A 48 4.02 -12.07 4.53
N LEU A 49 3.34 -11.19 3.79
CA LEU A 49 3.32 -9.76 4.10
C LEU A 49 2.71 -9.48 5.49
N ALA A 50 1.64 -10.18 5.84
CA ALA A 50 1.02 -10.03 7.17
C ALA A 50 1.99 -10.46 8.29
N GLN A 51 2.73 -11.56 8.11
CA GLN A 51 3.76 -11.98 9.07
C GLN A 51 4.87 -10.94 9.23
N GLU A 52 5.38 -10.38 8.13
CA GLU A 52 6.38 -9.30 8.17
C GLU A 52 5.85 -8.06 8.89
N CYS A 53 4.60 -7.66 8.61
CA CYS A 53 3.97 -6.53 9.27
C CYS A 53 3.71 -6.78 10.76
N ASP A 54 3.30 -7.99 11.14
CA ASP A 54 3.13 -8.37 12.55
C ASP A 54 4.46 -8.28 13.29
N HIS A 55 5.54 -8.77 12.68
CA HIS A 55 6.89 -8.66 13.23
C HIS A 55 7.32 -7.19 13.37
N MET A 56 7.01 -6.33 12.39
CA MET A 56 7.32 -4.91 12.47
C MET A 56 6.62 -4.24 13.65
N VAL A 57 5.31 -4.42 13.82
CA VAL A 57 4.59 -3.77 14.94
C VAL A 57 4.90 -4.40 16.28
N SER A 58 5.22 -5.68 16.34
CA SER A 58 5.61 -6.33 17.61
C SER A 58 6.98 -5.84 18.08
N SER A 59 7.93 -5.66 17.17
CA SER A 59 9.26 -5.16 17.51
C SER A 59 9.30 -3.67 17.87
N GLU A 60 8.51 -2.84 17.16
CA GLU A 60 8.53 -1.38 17.37
C GLU A 60 7.57 -0.92 18.48
N LEU A 61 6.44 -1.59 18.66
CA LEU A 61 5.33 -1.11 19.49
C LEU A 61 4.80 -2.14 20.48
N SER A 62 5.32 -3.38 20.49
CA SER A 62 4.85 -4.49 21.31
C SER A 62 3.34 -4.76 21.13
N ILE A 63 2.86 -4.73 19.90
CA ILE A 63 1.48 -5.05 19.51
C ILE A 63 1.48 -6.06 18.36
N HIS A 64 0.31 -6.59 18.03
CA HIS A 64 0.10 -7.53 16.93
C HIS A 64 -0.99 -7.06 15.97
N LEU A 65 -1.05 -7.63 14.78
CA LEU A 65 -2.13 -7.37 13.83
C LEU A 65 -3.51 -7.64 14.47
N GLY A 66 -4.43 -6.71 14.26
CA GLY A 66 -5.73 -6.68 14.92
C GLY A 66 -5.78 -5.80 16.17
N ASP A 67 -4.65 -5.25 16.64
CA ASP A 67 -4.66 -4.22 17.68
C ASP A 67 -5.39 -2.96 17.15
N PRO A 68 -6.33 -2.36 17.92
CA PRO A 68 -7.11 -1.20 17.48
C PRO A 68 -6.30 0.07 17.22
N ARG A 69 -5.03 0.10 17.61
CA ARG A 69 -4.09 1.18 17.25
C ARG A 69 -3.66 1.12 15.78
N ILE A 70 -3.77 -0.05 15.14
CA ILE A 70 -3.53 -0.20 13.70
C ILE A 70 -4.81 0.21 12.96
N ILE A 71 -4.86 1.44 12.48
CA ILE A 71 -6.07 2.03 11.89
C ILE A 71 -6.32 1.66 10.45
N GLY A 72 -5.34 1.08 9.76
CA GLY A 72 -5.53 0.66 8.38
C GLY A 72 -4.25 0.24 7.67
N VAL A 73 -4.45 -0.32 6.49
CA VAL A 73 -3.41 -0.61 5.51
C VAL A 73 -3.78 0.00 4.16
N GLY A 74 -2.88 0.81 3.60
CA GLY A 74 -2.96 1.30 2.23
C GLY A 74 -2.01 0.50 1.35
N ALA A 75 -2.50 -0.14 0.30
CA ALA A 75 -1.65 -0.89 -0.61
C ALA A 75 -1.77 -0.41 -2.04
N GLY A 76 -0.62 -0.09 -2.65
CA GLY A 76 -0.46 0.16 -4.07
C GLY A 76 -0.06 -1.11 -4.81
N ALA A 77 -0.70 -1.38 -5.92
CA ALA A 77 -0.33 -2.49 -6.79
C ALA A 77 -0.62 -2.16 -8.25
N PRO A 78 0.15 -2.75 -9.20
CA PRO A 78 -0.15 -2.61 -10.62
C PRO A 78 -1.56 -3.09 -10.93
N MET A 79 -2.29 -2.34 -11.75
CA MET A 79 -3.65 -2.68 -12.20
C MET A 79 -4.67 -2.87 -11.08
N ALA A 80 -4.39 -2.34 -9.90
CA ALA A 80 -5.35 -2.34 -8.80
C ALA A 80 -6.48 -1.32 -9.06
N ASN A 81 -7.70 -1.73 -8.73
CA ASN A 81 -8.90 -0.95 -8.92
C ASN A 81 -9.43 -0.49 -7.54
N TYR A 82 -9.40 0.81 -7.31
CA TYR A 82 -9.85 1.41 -6.05
C TYR A 82 -11.30 1.06 -5.71
N PHE A 83 -12.20 1.08 -6.68
CA PHE A 83 -13.64 0.90 -6.44
C PHE A 83 -13.97 -0.55 -6.05
N THR A 84 -13.43 -1.51 -6.79
CA THR A 84 -13.67 -2.94 -6.51
C THR A 84 -12.76 -3.48 -5.41
N GLY A 85 -11.56 -2.93 -5.25
CA GLY A 85 -10.51 -3.44 -4.38
C GLY A 85 -9.80 -4.67 -4.95
N ASN A 86 -9.97 -4.93 -6.24
CA ASN A 86 -9.40 -6.09 -6.93
C ASN A 86 -8.20 -5.68 -7.78
N ILE A 87 -7.36 -6.66 -8.08
CA ILE A 87 -6.45 -6.62 -9.22
C ILE A 87 -7.12 -7.39 -10.35
N ASP A 88 -7.44 -6.70 -11.45
CA ASP A 88 -8.12 -7.33 -12.58
C ASP A 88 -7.15 -8.23 -13.37
N ASN A 89 -6.00 -7.70 -13.75
CA ASN A 89 -4.96 -8.45 -14.44
C ASN A 89 -3.59 -7.75 -14.29
N ALA A 90 -2.69 -8.31 -13.49
CA ALA A 90 -1.32 -7.82 -13.29
C ALA A 90 -0.30 -8.88 -13.75
N PRO A 91 0.06 -8.91 -15.05
CA PRO A 91 0.98 -9.93 -15.60
C PRO A 91 2.33 -9.97 -14.88
N ASN A 92 2.82 -8.79 -14.42
CA ASN A 92 4.10 -8.68 -13.71
C ASN A 92 4.10 -9.43 -12.37
N LEU A 93 2.92 -9.64 -11.77
CA LEU A 93 2.72 -10.39 -10.54
C LEU A 93 2.24 -11.83 -10.81
N GLY A 94 1.79 -12.12 -12.03
CA GLY A 94 1.12 -13.37 -12.37
C GLY A 94 -0.31 -13.45 -11.79
N TRP A 95 -0.92 -12.32 -11.48
CA TRP A 95 -2.21 -12.24 -10.78
C TRP A 95 -3.35 -11.83 -11.72
N LYS A 96 -4.49 -12.49 -11.55
CA LYS A 96 -5.72 -12.20 -12.31
C LYS A 96 -6.94 -12.38 -11.40
N ASN A 97 -7.86 -11.40 -11.43
CA ASN A 97 -9.10 -11.39 -10.66
C ASN A 97 -8.87 -11.62 -9.15
N VAL A 98 -7.86 -10.96 -8.57
CA VAL A 98 -7.49 -11.13 -7.16
C VAL A 98 -8.26 -10.14 -6.28
N PRO A 99 -9.06 -10.60 -5.30
CA PRO A 99 -9.80 -9.74 -4.37
C PRO A 99 -8.86 -9.18 -3.29
N LEU A 100 -7.94 -8.31 -3.69
CA LEU A 100 -6.80 -7.90 -2.88
C LEU A 100 -7.23 -7.20 -1.58
N ARG A 101 -8.26 -6.33 -1.64
CA ARG A 101 -8.80 -5.66 -0.45
C ARG A 101 -9.28 -6.66 0.60
N ASN A 102 -10.02 -7.66 0.16
CA ASN A 102 -10.57 -8.68 1.09
C ASN A 102 -9.45 -9.49 1.73
N LEU A 103 -8.44 -9.89 0.96
CA LEU A 103 -7.27 -10.58 1.49
C LEU A 103 -6.54 -9.74 2.54
N PHE A 104 -6.31 -8.45 2.28
CA PHE A 104 -5.69 -7.57 3.26
C PHE A 104 -6.56 -7.41 4.51
N GLN A 105 -7.87 -7.18 4.37
CA GLN A 105 -8.76 -7.02 5.52
C GLN A 105 -8.80 -8.27 6.39
N GLU A 106 -8.84 -9.45 5.77
CA GLU A 106 -8.83 -10.73 6.47
C GLU A 106 -7.54 -10.95 7.26
N LYS A 107 -6.39 -10.74 6.61
CA LYS A 107 -5.07 -11.05 7.20
C LYS A 107 -4.61 -9.98 8.19
N PHE A 108 -4.86 -8.72 7.89
CA PHE A 108 -4.45 -7.61 8.76
C PHE A 108 -5.48 -7.26 9.84
N LYS A 109 -6.71 -7.80 9.73
CA LYS A 109 -7.82 -7.55 10.68
C LYS A 109 -8.09 -6.06 10.88
N THR A 110 -7.93 -5.26 9.84
CA THR A 110 -8.12 -3.81 9.84
C THR A 110 -8.67 -3.33 8.49
N HIS A 111 -9.05 -2.07 8.42
CA HIS A 111 -9.48 -1.46 7.17
C HIS A 111 -8.36 -1.48 6.12
N ALA A 112 -8.70 -1.80 4.87
CA ALA A 112 -7.75 -1.80 3.75
C ALA A 112 -8.23 -0.91 2.60
N VAL A 113 -7.31 -0.09 2.09
CA VAL A 113 -7.49 0.69 0.87
C VAL A 113 -6.52 0.17 -0.18
N ILE A 114 -7.03 -0.15 -1.34
CA ILE A 114 -6.24 -0.62 -2.48
C ILE A 114 -6.35 0.40 -3.60
N GLU A 115 -5.23 0.74 -4.21
CA GLU A 115 -5.18 1.69 -5.31
C GLU A 115 -4.06 1.31 -6.29
N ASN A 116 -4.10 1.86 -7.48
CA ASN A 116 -2.99 1.78 -8.43
C ASN A 116 -1.72 2.43 -7.82
N ASP A 117 -0.57 1.83 -8.04
CA ASP A 117 0.73 2.25 -7.51
C ASP A 117 1.11 3.69 -7.92
N ALA A 118 0.92 4.07 -9.19
CA ALA A 118 1.21 5.42 -9.67
C ALA A 118 0.24 6.47 -9.08
N ASN A 119 -1.03 6.10 -8.91
CA ASN A 119 -2.03 6.94 -8.25
C ASN A 119 -1.66 7.22 -6.78
N LEU A 120 -1.27 6.18 -6.03
CA LEU A 120 -0.83 6.36 -4.63
C LEU A 120 0.44 7.19 -4.55
N ALA A 121 1.38 7.02 -5.47
CA ALA A 121 2.57 7.86 -5.55
C ALA A 121 2.20 9.34 -5.77
N ALA A 122 1.25 9.63 -6.67
CA ALA A 122 0.77 11.00 -6.90
C ALA A 122 0.08 11.59 -5.66
N VAL A 123 -0.71 10.79 -4.93
CA VAL A 123 -1.32 11.21 -3.66
C VAL A 123 -0.24 11.47 -2.60
N GLY A 124 0.78 10.66 -2.53
CA GLY A 124 1.93 10.84 -1.64
C GLY A 124 2.67 12.15 -1.94
N GLU A 125 2.98 12.42 -3.21
CA GLU A 125 3.62 13.67 -3.66
C GLU A 125 2.73 14.90 -3.38
N LYS A 126 1.42 14.77 -3.56
CA LYS A 126 0.46 15.83 -3.21
C LYS A 126 0.47 16.13 -1.72
N LYS A 127 0.59 15.12 -0.87
CA LYS A 127 0.46 15.29 0.58
C LYS A 127 1.76 15.75 1.23
N TRP A 128 2.89 15.17 0.84
CA TRP A 128 4.17 15.33 1.54
C TRP A 128 5.36 15.68 0.62
N GLY A 129 5.19 15.60 -0.70
CA GLY A 129 6.27 15.75 -1.67
C GLY A 129 6.20 17.03 -2.49
N ALA A 130 6.75 16.96 -3.72
CA ALA A 130 6.89 18.09 -4.65
C ALA A 130 5.55 18.66 -5.14
N GLY A 131 4.47 17.87 -5.09
CA GLY A 131 3.12 18.29 -5.50
C GLY A 131 2.32 19.02 -4.43
N LYS A 132 2.89 19.26 -3.23
CA LYS A 132 2.16 19.77 -2.07
C LYS A 132 1.42 21.07 -2.34
N ASP A 133 2.06 22.00 -3.01
CA ASP A 133 1.53 23.34 -3.30
C ASP A 133 0.88 23.47 -4.69
N LEU A 134 0.84 22.37 -5.47
CA LEU A 134 0.25 22.35 -6.80
C LEU A 134 -1.19 21.82 -6.75
N SER A 135 -2.15 22.56 -7.29
CA SER A 135 -3.56 22.12 -7.42
C SER A 135 -3.70 21.02 -8.48
N ASP A 136 -2.89 21.11 -9.52
CA ASP A 136 -2.96 20.28 -10.72
C ASP A 136 -1.56 19.84 -11.14
N PHE A 137 -1.35 18.53 -11.29
CA PHE A 137 -0.11 17.97 -11.81
C PHE A 137 -0.29 16.53 -12.28
N ILE A 138 0.65 16.06 -13.05
CA ILE A 138 0.80 14.66 -13.44
C ILE A 138 2.11 14.14 -12.85
N LEU A 139 2.02 13.04 -12.11
CA LEU A 139 3.18 12.23 -11.74
C LEU A 139 3.36 11.12 -12.77
N ILE A 140 4.57 11.00 -13.33
CA ILE A 140 4.92 9.90 -14.24
C ILE A 140 5.94 9.01 -13.54
N THR A 141 5.65 7.72 -13.45
CA THR A 141 6.59 6.71 -12.95
C THR A 141 7.21 5.96 -14.13
N LEU A 142 8.54 5.88 -14.14
CA LEU A 142 9.32 5.18 -15.17
C LEU A 142 10.08 4.03 -14.49
N GLY A 143 9.74 2.80 -14.87
CA GLY A 143 10.34 1.59 -14.32
C GLY A 143 10.24 0.46 -15.33
N THR A 144 9.84 -0.76 -14.92
CA THR A 144 9.54 -1.87 -15.82
C THR A 144 8.44 -1.51 -16.84
N GLY A 145 7.56 -0.59 -16.44
CA GLY A 145 6.53 0.02 -17.28
C GLY A 145 6.46 1.52 -17.06
N VAL A 146 5.48 2.16 -17.65
CA VAL A 146 5.14 3.57 -17.45
C VAL A 146 3.81 3.64 -16.73
N GLY A 147 3.78 4.34 -15.58
CA GLY A 147 2.57 4.65 -14.84
C GLY A 147 2.35 6.16 -14.78
N ALA A 148 1.13 6.58 -14.53
CA ALA A 148 0.80 7.98 -14.30
C ALA A 148 -0.29 8.12 -13.25
N GLY A 149 -0.12 9.11 -12.35
CA GLY A 149 -1.14 9.56 -11.43
C GLY A 149 -1.46 11.02 -11.70
N LEU A 150 -2.74 11.34 -11.82
CA LEU A 150 -3.23 12.68 -12.17
C LEU A 150 -3.91 13.32 -10.97
N ILE A 151 -3.44 14.48 -10.56
CA ILE A 151 -4.09 15.32 -9.56
C ILE A 151 -4.71 16.52 -10.27
N LEU A 152 -6.03 16.71 -10.07
CA LEU A 152 -6.78 17.85 -10.58
C LEU A 152 -7.61 18.46 -9.43
N ASN A 153 -7.59 19.77 -9.33
CA ASN A 153 -8.30 20.49 -8.26
C ASN A 153 -8.01 19.91 -6.86
N ASN A 154 -6.74 19.60 -6.59
CA ASN A 154 -6.26 18.98 -5.35
C ASN A 154 -6.76 17.55 -5.08
N LYS A 155 -7.31 16.85 -6.05
CA LYS A 155 -7.85 15.49 -5.91
C LYS A 155 -7.27 14.56 -6.97
N LEU A 156 -7.13 13.30 -6.60
CA LEU A 156 -6.84 12.24 -7.55
C LEU A 156 -8.01 12.10 -8.53
N SER A 157 -7.68 12.06 -9.82
CA SER A 157 -8.65 11.99 -10.93
C SER A 157 -8.75 10.57 -11.50
#